data_0bbef564aeda5535f70dc719631296dd
#
_entry.id   0bbef564aeda5535f70dc719631296dd
#
_cell.length_a   1.000
_cell.length_b   1.000
_cell.length_c   1.000
_cell.angle_alpha   90.00
_cell.angle_beta   90.00
_cell.angle_gamma   90.00
#
_symmetry.space_group_name_H-M   'P 1'
#
loop_
_entity.id
_entity.type
_entity.pdbx_description
1 polymer ?
#
loop_
_entity_poly.entity_id
_entity_poly.type
_entity_poly.pdbx_seq_one_letter_code
_entity_poly.pdbx_strand_id
1 'polypeptide(L)'
;NEIRQADTPLGRAKKMADALERGHDEQDLALMFGCSVQTVRATLSLLDATQAVKDAVEAGSVTVTQARQLASLKPEQQREKVAEIEAVTAGTTGHEKARRQRQVLGEAKPRVKTRKEITKALEGASGEYADALRWVLGEDAA
;
A
#
# COMPACT_ATOMS: atom_id res chain seq x y z
N ASN A 1 -31.09 -19.54 4.36
CA ASN A 1 -30.14 -18.81 5.14
C ASN A 1 -28.89 -18.46 4.35
N GLU A 2 -29.01 -17.37 3.68
CA GLU A 2 -27.95 -16.92 2.80
C GLU A 2 -26.80 -16.36 3.62
N ILE A 3 -25.73 -17.11 3.66
CA ILE A 3 -24.46 -16.57 4.09
C ILE A 3 -24.04 -15.56 3.01
N ARG A 4 -24.22 -14.29 3.30
CA ARG A 4 -23.63 -13.25 2.45
C ARG A 4 -22.12 -13.46 2.47
N GLN A 5 -21.59 -13.94 1.38
CA GLN A 5 -20.16 -13.86 1.18
C GLN A 5 -19.78 -12.40 1.23
N ALA A 6 -18.86 -12.05 2.13
CA ALA A 6 -18.27 -10.72 2.14
C ALA A 6 -17.72 -10.45 0.74
N ASP A 7 -17.96 -9.26 0.21
CA ASP A 7 -17.42 -8.85 -1.08
C ASP A 7 -15.90 -8.98 -1.06
N THR A 8 -15.36 -9.87 -1.89
CA THR A 8 -13.93 -9.97 -2.06
C THR A 8 -13.41 -8.74 -2.82
N PRO A 9 -12.15 -8.34 -2.64
CA PRO A 9 -11.57 -7.23 -3.40
C PRO A 9 -11.73 -7.40 -4.91
N LEU A 10 -11.54 -8.60 -5.42
CA LEU A 10 -11.70 -8.88 -6.84
C LEU A 10 -13.17 -8.79 -7.28
N GLY A 11 -14.10 -9.28 -6.45
CA GLY A 11 -15.53 -9.13 -6.68
C GLY A 11 -15.96 -7.67 -6.72
N ARG A 12 -15.44 -6.85 -5.82
CA ARG A 12 -15.67 -5.40 -5.83
C ARG A 12 -15.11 -4.75 -7.09
N ALA A 13 -13.90 -5.15 -7.52
CA ALA A 13 -13.30 -4.64 -8.76
C ALA A 13 -14.18 -4.89 -9.98
N LYS A 14 -14.74 -6.09 -10.09
CA LYS A 14 -15.68 -6.44 -11.16
C LYS A 14 -16.95 -5.60 -11.11
N LYS A 15 -17.55 -5.41 -9.95
CA LYS A 15 -18.73 -4.55 -9.76
C LYS A 15 -18.44 -3.10 -10.14
N MET A 16 -17.27 -2.60 -9.77
CA MET A 16 -16.85 -1.24 -10.15
C MET A 16 -16.68 -1.10 -11.67
N ALA A 17 -16.06 -2.09 -12.31
CA ALA A 17 -15.91 -2.10 -13.77
C ALA A 17 -17.26 -2.11 -14.48
N ASP A 18 -18.21 -2.93 -14.02
CA ASP A 18 -19.57 -2.96 -14.56
C ASP A 18 -20.28 -1.62 -14.41
N ALA A 19 -20.09 -0.93 -13.29
CA ALA A 19 -20.67 0.39 -13.06
C ALA A 19 -20.06 1.43 -14.01
N LEU A 20 -18.75 1.39 -14.27
CA LEU A 20 -18.12 2.26 -15.27
C LEU A 20 -18.70 2.04 -16.68
N GLU A 21 -18.92 0.79 -17.06
CA GLU A 21 -19.55 0.45 -18.35
C GLU A 21 -20.98 1.00 -18.48
N ARG A 22 -21.67 1.16 -17.34
CA ARG A 22 -23.01 1.75 -17.29
C ARG A 22 -23.00 3.27 -17.31
N GLY A 23 -21.84 3.91 -17.35
CA GLY A 23 -21.70 5.35 -17.46
C GLY A 23 -21.43 6.10 -16.15
N HIS A 24 -21.19 5.40 -15.06
CA HIS A 24 -20.75 6.01 -13.80
C HIS A 24 -19.28 6.40 -13.88
N ASP A 25 -18.88 7.45 -13.17
CA ASP A 25 -17.47 7.85 -13.07
C ASP A 25 -16.83 7.38 -11.76
N GLU A 26 -15.53 7.66 -11.57
CA GLU A 26 -14.81 7.26 -10.37
C GLU A 26 -15.37 7.89 -9.10
N GLN A 27 -15.89 9.11 -9.19
CA GLN A 27 -16.48 9.80 -8.05
C GLN A 27 -17.81 9.16 -7.66
N ASP A 28 -18.63 8.78 -8.64
CA ASP A 28 -19.86 8.02 -8.40
C ASP A 28 -19.52 6.70 -7.68
N LEU A 29 -18.50 6.00 -8.15
CA LEU A 29 -18.07 4.74 -7.53
C LEU A 29 -17.60 4.94 -6.09
N ALA A 30 -16.86 6.02 -5.81
CA ALA A 30 -16.43 6.35 -4.47
C ALA A 30 -17.63 6.51 -3.51
N LEU A 31 -18.68 7.18 -3.97
CA LEU A 31 -19.91 7.34 -3.20
C LEU A 31 -20.67 6.01 -3.07
N MET A 32 -20.83 5.26 -4.15
CA MET A 32 -21.57 4.01 -4.15
C MET A 32 -20.93 2.94 -3.26
N PHE A 33 -19.62 2.87 -3.23
CA PHE A 33 -18.87 1.87 -2.46
C PHE A 33 -18.36 2.38 -1.11
N GLY A 34 -18.60 3.65 -0.79
CA GLY A 34 -18.21 4.23 0.50
C GLY A 34 -16.71 4.30 0.71
N CYS A 35 -15.95 4.63 -0.32
CA CYS A 35 -14.49 4.71 -0.26
C CYS A 35 -13.97 5.93 -1.03
N SER A 36 -12.64 6.15 -0.99
CA SER A 36 -12.01 7.24 -1.74
C SER A 36 -11.82 6.88 -3.22
N VAL A 37 -11.66 7.90 -4.06
CA VAL A 37 -11.33 7.72 -5.48
C VAL A 37 -10.03 6.93 -5.65
N GLN A 38 -9.05 7.14 -4.78
CA GLN A 38 -7.80 6.39 -4.79
C GLN A 38 -8.04 4.90 -4.54
N THR A 39 -8.93 4.57 -3.61
CA THR A 39 -9.32 3.18 -3.33
C THR A 39 -10.03 2.57 -4.53
N VAL A 40 -10.89 3.32 -5.21
CA VAL A 40 -11.55 2.89 -6.45
C VAL A 40 -10.50 2.53 -7.51
N ARG A 41 -9.54 3.41 -7.75
CA ARG A 41 -8.46 3.17 -8.72
C ARG A 41 -7.60 1.96 -8.36
N ALA A 42 -7.25 1.83 -7.09
CA ALA A 42 -6.47 0.69 -6.59
C ALA A 42 -7.24 -0.61 -6.80
N THR A 43 -8.53 -0.62 -6.50
CA THR A 43 -9.39 -1.80 -6.66
C THR A 43 -9.53 -2.18 -8.14
N LEU A 44 -9.79 -1.21 -9.02
CA LEU A 44 -9.90 -1.44 -10.45
C LEU A 44 -8.58 -1.97 -11.06
N SER A 45 -7.44 -1.53 -10.56
CA SER A 45 -6.14 -1.99 -11.05
C SER A 45 -5.89 -3.48 -10.82
N LEU A 46 -6.64 -4.12 -9.90
CA LEU A 46 -6.58 -5.57 -9.70
C LEU A 46 -6.95 -6.35 -10.97
N LEU A 47 -7.83 -5.81 -11.80
CA LEU A 47 -8.26 -6.47 -13.02
C LEU A 47 -7.13 -6.59 -14.05
N ASP A 48 -6.15 -5.71 -13.99
CA ASP A 48 -4.98 -5.68 -14.88
C ASP A 48 -3.80 -6.50 -14.35
N ALA A 49 -3.89 -6.95 -13.11
CA ALA A 49 -2.83 -7.75 -12.48
C ALA A 49 -2.82 -9.19 -13.00
N THR A 50 -1.68 -9.87 -12.81
CA THR A 50 -1.59 -11.30 -13.13
C THR A 50 -2.49 -12.14 -12.23
N GLN A 51 -2.82 -13.34 -12.66
CA GLN A 51 -3.62 -14.27 -11.86
C GLN A 51 -2.97 -14.57 -10.50
N ALA A 52 -1.64 -14.65 -10.45
CA ALA A 52 -0.90 -14.84 -9.20
C ALA A 52 -1.18 -13.73 -8.18
N VAL A 53 -1.18 -12.47 -8.61
CA VAL A 53 -1.51 -11.32 -7.75
C VAL A 53 -2.98 -11.37 -7.31
N LYS A 54 -3.89 -11.67 -8.22
CA LYS A 54 -5.32 -11.81 -7.90
C LYS A 54 -5.57 -12.89 -6.85
N ASP A 55 -4.96 -14.04 -7.01
CA ASP A 55 -5.06 -15.15 -6.07
C ASP A 55 -4.47 -14.80 -4.70
N ALA A 56 -3.35 -14.08 -4.67
CA ALA A 56 -2.72 -13.62 -3.44
C ALA A 56 -3.61 -12.61 -2.69
N VAL A 57 -4.30 -11.73 -3.39
CA VAL A 57 -5.27 -10.80 -2.79
C VAL A 57 -6.47 -11.55 -2.21
N GLU A 58 -7.01 -12.51 -2.94
CA GLU A 58 -8.12 -13.36 -2.47
C GLU A 58 -7.73 -14.17 -1.24
N ALA A 59 -6.50 -14.68 -1.19
CA ALA A 59 -5.96 -15.42 -0.04
C ALA A 59 -5.58 -14.54 1.15
N GLY A 60 -5.57 -13.21 0.97
CA GLY A 60 -5.17 -12.28 2.02
C GLY A 60 -3.65 -12.14 2.20
N SER A 61 -2.85 -12.73 1.31
CA SER A 61 -1.39 -12.63 1.33
C SER A 61 -0.87 -11.25 0.93
N VAL A 62 -1.65 -10.55 0.10
CA VAL A 62 -1.33 -9.23 -0.45
C VAL A 62 -2.54 -8.32 -0.29
N THR A 63 -2.34 -7.08 0.12
CA THR A 63 -3.41 -6.08 0.19
C THR A 63 -3.69 -5.47 -1.18
N VAL A 64 -4.86 -4.81 -1.33
CA VAL A 64 -5.23 -4.12 -2.57
C VAL A 64 -4.19 -3.06 -2.95
N THR A 65 -3.69 -2.29 -1.98
CA THR A 65 -2.66 -1.28 -2.22
C THR A 65 -1.34 -1.91 -2.71
N GLN A 66 -0.94 -3.02 -2.10
CA GLN A 66 0.25 -3.77 -2.53
C GLN A 66 0.07 -4.37 -3.93
N ALA A 67 -1.11 -4.89 -4.22
CA ALA A 67 -1.45 -5.41 -5.54
C ALA A 67 -1.35 -4.33 -6.63
N ARG A 68 -1.73 -3.09 -6.32
CA ARG A 68 -1.55 -1.97 -7.24
C ARG A 68 -0.07 -1.73 -7.57
N GLN A 69 0.80 -1.79 -6.55
CA GLN A 69 2.25 -1.68 -6.77
C GLN A 69 2.77 -2.81 -7.65
N LEU A 70 2.33 -4.04 -7.38
CA LEU A 70 2.70 -5.21 -8.15
C LEU A 70 2.21 -5.12 -9.60
N ALA A 71 1.01 -4.63 -9.82
CA ALA A 71 0.42 -4.50 -11.15
C ALA A 71 1.23 -3.58 -12.09
N SER A 72 2.05 -2.68 -11.55
CA SER A 72 2.94 -1.84 -12.35
C SER A 72 4.20 -2.56 -12.84
N LEU A 73 4.48 -3.74 -12.32
CA LEU A 73 5.64 -4.54 -12.69
C LEU A 73 5.33 -5.45 -13.89
N LYS A 74 6.38 -5.98 -14.51
CA LYS A 74 6.23 -6.99 -15.56
C LYS A 74 5.58 -8.26 -14.99
N PRO A 75 4.80 -9.03 -15.78
CA PRO A 75 4.11 -10.22 -15.29
C PRO A 75 5.00 -11.22 -14.55
N GLU A 76 6.21 -11.43 -15.04
CA GLU A 76 7.20 -12.33 -14.42
C GLU A 76 7.61 -11.84 -13.03
N GLN A 77 7.88 -10.54 -12.91
CA GLN A 77 8.24 -9.89 -11.64
C GLN A 77 7.09 -9.93 -10.64
N GLN A 78 5.85 -9.81 -11.12
CA GLN A 78 4.67 -9.94 -10.26
C GLN A 78 4.62 -11.33 -9.61
N ARG A 79 4.84 -12.38 -10.38
CA ARG A 79 4.83 -13.77 -9.88
C ARG A 79 5.96 -14.02 -8.89
N GLU A 80 7.17 -13.55 -9.21
CA GLU A 80 8.32 -13.68 -8.32
C GLU A 80 8.09 -12.98 -6.98
N LYS A 81 7.59 -11.75 -7.02
CA LYS A 81 7.29 -10.99 -5.81
C LYS A 81 6.20 -11.61 -4.97
N VAL A 82 5.15 -12.13 -5.57
CA VAL A 82 4.08 -12.85 -4.86
C VAL A 82 4.65 -14.08 -4.16
N ALA A 83 5.44 -14.89 -4.86
CA ALA A 83 6.06 -16.08 -4.28
C ALA A 83 7.00 -15.72 -3.12
N GLU A 84 7.77 -14.65 -3.26
CA GLU A 84 8.65 -14.14 -2.22
C GLU A 84 7.86 -13.68 -0.98
N ILE A 85 6.77 -12.93 -1.18
CA ILE A 85 5.89 -12.48 -0.09
C ILE A 85 5.30 -13.68 0.66
N GLU A 86 4.77 -14.65 -0.05
CA GLU A 86 4.19 -15.86 0.54
C GLU A 86 5.21 -16.64 1.35
N ALA A 87 6.42 -16.78 0.83
CA ALA A 87 7.52 -17.47 1.51
C ALA A 87 7.92 -16.78 2.82
N VAL A 88 8.08 -15.44 2.81
CA VAL A 88 8.54 -14.70 4.00
C VAL A 88 7.42 -14.42 5.00
N THR A 89 6.17 -14.51 4.59
CA THR A 89 5.02 -14.24 5.47
C THR A 89 4.36 -15.50 5.99
N ALA A 90 4.79 -16.69 5.53
CA ALA A 90 4.25 -17.96 6.01
C ALA A 90 4.35 -18.06 7.54
N GLY A 91 3.24 -18.33 8.19
CA GLY A 91 3.18 -18.47 9.65
C GLY A 91 3.25 -17.15 10.44
N THR A 92 3.25 -15.99 9.77
CA THR A 92 3.27 -14.67 10.43
C THR A 92 1.93 -13.97 10.34
N THR A 93 1.62 -13.14 11.34
CA THR A 93 0.39 -12.36 11.40
C THR A 93 0.67 -10.93 11.88
N GLY A 94 -0.30 -10.03 11.66
CA GLY A 94 -0.26 -8.68 12.20
C GLY A 94 0.91 -7.83 11.69
N HIS A 95 1.58 -7.14 12.60
CA HIS A 95 2.66 -6.20 12.28
C HIS A 95 3.87 -6.87 11.65
N GLU A 96 4.20 -8.07 12.06
CA GLU A 96 5.32 -8.84 11.51
C GLU A 96 5.09 -9.17 10.04
N LYS A 97 3.89 -9.65 9.71
CA LYS A 97 3.49 -9.91 8.33
C LYS A 97 3.58 -8.65 7.48
N ALA A 98 3.01 -7.54 7.96
CA ALA A 98 3.04 -6.26 7.25
C ALA A 98 4.46 -5.75 7.02
N ARG A 99 5.35 -5.92 8.01
CA ARG A 99 6.75 -5.54 7.89
C ARG A 99 7.47 -6.34 6.81
N ARG A 100 7.31 -7.65 6.80
CA ARG A 100 7.93 -8.55 5.81
C ARG A 100 7.43 -8.28 4.39
N GLN A 101 6.13 -8.05 4.24
CA GLN A 101 5.56 -7.66 2.94
C GLN A 101 6.20 -6.38 2.39
N ARG A 102 6.37 -5.36 3.25
CA ARG A 102 7.02 -4.11 2.85
C ARG A 102 8.48 -4.28 2.46
N GLN A 103 9.19 -5.16 3.13
CA GLN A 103 10.58 -5.48 2.78
C GLN A 103 10.70 -6.08 1.39
N VAL A 104 9.80 -6.99 1.02
CA VAL A 104 9.78 -7.63 -0.30
C VAL A 104 9.41 -6.65 -1.41
N LEU A 105 8.42 -5.80 -1.16
CA LEU A 105 7.93 -4.82 -2.13
C LEU A 105 8.89 -3.64 -2.35
N GLY A 106 9.93 -3.57 -1.56
CA GLY A 106 10.80 -2.40 -1.48
C GLY A 106 10.27 -1.42 -0.44
N GLU A 107 11.17 -0.84 0.31
CA GLU A 107 10.79 0.15 1.29
C GLU A 107 10.12 1.33 0.59
N ALA A 108 8.99 1.73 1.12
CA ALA A 108 8.51 3.08 0.89
C ALA A 108 9.69 4.02 1.15
N LYS A 109 9.85 5.04 0.30
CA LYS A 109 10.88 6.08 0.46
C LYS A 109 11.07 6.37 1.95
N PRO A 110 12.31 6.48 2.43
CA PRO A 110 12.56 6.71 3.84
C PRO A 110 11.69 7.85 4.33
N ARG A 111 10.91 7.58 5.36
CA ARG A 111 10.02 8.59 5.94
C ARG A 111 10.86 9.76 6.39
N VAL A 112 10.58 10.93 5.87
CA VAL A 112 11.16 12.17 6.38
C VAL A 112 10.81 12.28 7.86
N LYS A 113 11.82 12.52 8.69
CA LYS A 113 11.61 12.70 10.12
C LYS A 113 10.70 13.89 10.37
N THR A 114 9.80 13.75 11.33
CA THR A 114 8.94 14.85 11.73
C THR A 114 9.74 15.91 12.49
N ARG A 115 9.24 17.14 12.49
CA ARG A 115 9.84 18.25 13.25
C ARG A 115 10.08 17.84 14.73
N LYS A 116 9.11 17.15 15.33
CA LYS A 116 9.20 16.67 16.73
C LYS A 116 10.35 15.67 16.93
N GLU A 117 10.52 14.73 16.01
CA GLU A 117 11.60 13.74 16.06
C GLU A 117 12.96 14.40 15.88
N ILE A 118 13.06 15.39 15.01
CA ILE A 118 14.31 16.16 14.78
C ILE A 118 14.65 16.99 16.01
N THR A 119 13.67 17.67 16.62
CA THR A 119 13.86 18.46 17.84
C THR A 119 14.33 17.57 18.98
N LYS A 120 13.74 16.38 19.14
CA LYS A 120 14.16 15.43 20.16
C LYS A 120 15.60 14.93 19.93
N ALA A 121 15.98 14.67 18.70
CA ALA A 121 17.35 14.30 18.34
C ALA A 121 18.34 15.44 18.63
N LEU A 122 17.94 16.68 18.41
CA LEU A 122 18.76 17.87 18.71
C LEU A 122 19.08 18.02 20.20
N GLU A 123 18.15 17.65 21.08
CA GLU A 123 18.35 17.71 22.55
C GLU A 123 19.57 16.88 23.01
N GLY A 124 19.84 15.75 22.35
CA GLY A 124 20.97 14.88 22.64
C GLY A 124 22.18 15.07 21.72
N ALA A 125 22.12 16.02 20.79
CA ALA A 125 23.15 16.23 19.77
C ALA A 125 24.14 17.34 20.15
N SER A 126 25.36 17.24 19.62
CA SER A 126 26.39 18.27 19.79
C SER A 126 27.21 18.44 18.50
N GLY A 127 27.92 19.57 18.40
CA GLY A 127 28.81 19.86 17.27
C GLY A 127 28.08 20.00 15.92
N GLU A 128 28.74 19.57 14.88
CA GLU A 128 28.23 19.69 13.50
C GLU A 128 26.88 19.00 13.27
N TYR A 129 26.65 17.90 13.97
CA TYR A 129 25.38 17.19 13.90
C TYR A 129 24.23 18.04 14.45
N ALA A 130 24.45 18.72 15.58
CA ALA A 130 23.48 19.64 16.14
C ALA A 130 23.20 20.82 15.19
N ASP A 131 24.24 21.35 14.57
CA ASP A 131 24.13 22.45 13.61
C ASP A 131 23.33 22.03 12.36
N ALA A 132 23.56 20.83 11.86
CA ALA A 132 22.81 20.26 10.74
C ALA A 132 21.32 20.11 11.08
N LEU A 133 20.98 19.63 12.28
CA LEU A 133 19.60 19.50 12.74
C LEU A 133 18.92 20.87 12.89
N ARG A 134 19.60 21.87 13.38
CA ARG A 134 19.09 23.24 13.46
C ARG A 134 18.80 23.80 12.06
N TRP A 135 19.72 23.58 11.14
CA TRP A 135 19.53 23.99 9.74
C TRP A 135 18.27 23.36 9.14
N VAL A 136 18.06 22.05 9.34
CA VAL A 136 16.86 21.34 8.86
C VAL A 136 15.58 21.91 9.48
N LEU A 137 15.63 22.32 10.76
CA LEU A 137 14.51 22.94 11.47
C LEU A 137 14.27 24.41 11.07
N GLY A 138 15.17 25.02 10.32
CA GLY A 138 15.13 26.44 10.00
C GLY A 138 15.55 27.33 11.17
N GLU A 139 16.26 26.80 12.14
CA GLU A 139 16.77 27.50 13.32
C GLU A 139 18.25 27.84 13.16
N ASP A 140 18.62 28.37 12.03
CA ASP A 140 20.00 28.80 11.83
C ASP A 140 20.35 29.90 12.82
N ALA A 141 21.46 29.73 13.49
CA ALA A 141 22.05 30.80 14.26
C ALA A 141 22.46 31.89 13.29
N ALA A 142 21.82 33.02 13.40
CA ALA A 142 22.21 34.20 12.66
C ALA A 142 23.66 34.58 12.99
#